data_c862d4d5d91b13f7e46814a0efd27eb5
#
_entry.id   c862d4d5d91b13f7e46814a0efd27eb5
#
_cell.length_a   1.000
_cell.length_b   1.000
_cell.length_c   1.000
_cell.angle_alpha   90.00
_cell.angle_beta   90.00
_cell.angle_gamma   90.00
#
_symmetry.space_group_name_H-M   'P 1'
#
loop_
_entity.id
_entity.type
_entity.pdbx_description
1 polymer ?
#
loop_
_entity_poly.entity_id
_entity_poly.type
_entity_poly.pdbx_seq_one_letter_code
_entity_poly.pdbx_strand_id
1 'polypeptide(L)'
;MILYSSGTTGEPKAITHSVGGILLEHLKAIALHQNVKEGDNFFWYTTTGWMMWNYALGALLCGGVLCIYGGSPNYPDLGAQWRFASDKSINHFGHGASFFIESMKNNLREINKNKFPKLKSIGSTGSPLSEETFYWLQKRLPNTQIISLSGGTDVCSAFLGGNPHLPVYAGYLQCEMLGASVECWNEKGEKVHNETGELVITKPMPCMPIFFWGDSQNKVYMNSYFEKFKDVWTHGDWIQKSEIKGIKILGRSDSTLNRKGVRIGTSEIYSALDQLFEITDSIILDLPNKKEHSQLFLFVVTNKNLDFELIDKPLMDLSLIHIS
;
A
#
# COMPACT_ATOMS: atom_id res chain seq x y z
N MET A 1 8.95 17.87 -11.79
CA MET A 1 9.63 16.69 -11.22
C MET A 1 9.26 15.48 -12.06
N ILE A 2 10.21 14.55 -12.32
CA ILE A 2 9.94 13.32 -13.08
C ILE A 2 10.20 12.14 -12.17
N LEU A 3 9.24 11.21 -12.11
CA LEU A 3 9.34 9.95 -11.40
C LEU A 3 9.20 8.79 -12.38
N TYR A 4 9.84 7.69 -12.09
CA TYR A 4 9.75 6.48 -12.91
C TYR A 4 8.92 5.43 -12.19
N SER A 5 7.96 4.83 -12.89
CA SER A 5 7.27 3.63 -12.45
C SER A 5 7.64 2.47 -13.36
N SER A 6 7.87 1.30 -12.77
CA SER A 6 7.97 0.06 -13.54
C SER A 6 6.60 -0.22 -14.15
N GLY A 7 6.51 -0.14 -15.49
CA GLY A 7 5.31 -0.61 -16.19
C GLY A 7 5.18 -2.13 -16.02
N THR A 8 3.98 -2.64 -15.79
CA THR A 8 3.70 -4.08 -15.71
C THR A 8 3.94 -4.81 -17.04
N THR A 9 4.05 -4.07 -18.15
CA THR A 9 4.10 -4.63 -19.52
C THR A 9 5.06 -3.92 -20.48
N GLY A 10 6.00 -3.09 -20.01
CA GLY A 10 6.87 -2.34 -20.92
C GLY A 10 7.96 -1.51 -20.24
N GLU A 11 8.52 -0.56 -21.00
CA GLU A 11 9.50 0.38 -20.47
C GLU A 11 8.93 1.22 -19.31
N PRO A 12 9.77 1.62 -18.33
CA PRO A 12 9.34 2.46 -17.23
C PRO A 12 8.73 3.77 -17.72
N LYS A 13 7.58 4.14 -17.18
CA LYS A 13 6.92 5.42 -17.48
C LYS A 13 7.65 6.57 -16.78
N ALA A 14 8.03 7.59 -17.53
CA ALA A 14 8.63 8.82 -17.00
C ALA A 14 7.53 9.84 -16.67
N ILE A 15 6.99 9.75 -15.48
CA ILE A 15 5.80 10.49 -15.01
C ILE A 15 6.21 11.90 -14.60
N THR A 16 5.69 12.91 -15.28
CA THR A 16 6.02 14.32 -15.02
C THR A 16 4.94 14.98 -14.17
N HIS A 17 5.34 15.49 -13.00
CA HIS A 17 4.47 16.20 -12.07
C HIS A 17 4.79 17.71 -12.01
N SER A 18 3.77 18.54 -11.73
CA SER A 18 3.97 19.94 -11.43
C SER A 18 4.63 20.12 -10.04
N VAL A 19 5.50 21.11 -9.91
CA VAL A 19 6.14 21.41 -8.62
C VAL A 19 5.09 21.87 -7.61
N GLY A 20 4.23 22.82 -7.99
CA GLY A 20 3.18 23.34 -7.11
C GLY A 20 2.17 22.28 -6.67
N GLY A 21 1.78 21.37 -7.59
CA GLY A 21 0.86 20.27 -7.27
C GLY A 21 1.44 19.32 -6.24
N ILE A 22 2.72 18.93 -6.38
CA ILE A 22 3.38 18.04 -5.41
C ILE A 22 3.61 18.73 -4.07
N LEU A 23 4.02 19.99 -4.03
CA LEU A 23 4.19 20.70 -2.78
C LEU A 23 2.88 20.82 -2.00
N LEU A 24 1.78 21.16 -2.69
CA LEU A 24 0.44 21.21 -2.09
C LEU A 24 0.00 19.83 -1.57
N GLU A 25 0.20 18.81 -2.38
CA GLU A 25 -0.15 17.42 -2.04
C GLU A 25 0.60 16.93 -0.81
N HIS A 26 1.93 17.09 -0.78
CA HIS A 26 2.73 16.64 0.34
C HIS A 26 2.44 17.44 1.61
N LEU A 27 2.26 18.76 1.51
CA LEU A 27 1.87 19.59 2.65
C LEU A 27 0.53 19.11 3.24
N LYS A 28 -0.47 18.85 2.38
CA LYS A 28 -1.77 18.31 2.78
C LYS A 28 -1.62 16.94 3.45
N ALA A 29 -0.92 16.02 2.80
CA ALA A 29 -0.79 14.64 3.26
C ALA A 29 -0.07 14.55 4.60
N ILE A 30 1.03 15.28 4.76
CA ILE A 30 1.87 15.24 5.94
C ILE A 30 1.25 16.03 7.11
N ALA A 31 0.80 17.27 6.85
CA ALA A 31 0.27 18.14 7.92
C ALA A 31 -1.12 17.71 8.41
N LEU A 32 -2.00 17.31 7.49
CA LEU A 32 -3.42 17.07 7.82
C LEU A 32 -3.73 15.58 8.02
N HIS A 33 -3.20 14.71 7.16
CA HIS A 33 -3.51 13.28 7.22
C HIS A 33 -2.58 12.50 8.14
N GLN A 34 -1.28 12.79 8.16
CA GLN A 34 -0.35 12.22 9.14
C GLN A 34 -0.20 13.04 10.41
N ASN A 35 -0.73 14.26 10.44
CA ASN A 35 -0.69 15.15 11.60
C ASN A 35 0.72 15.48 12.11
N VAL A 36 1.69 15.57 11.19
CA VAL A 36 3.05 16.01 11.50
C VAL A 36 3.05 17.48 11.89
N LYS A 37 3.76 17.82 12.96
CA LYS A 37 3.89 19.18 13.48
C LYS A 37 5.34 19.63 13.42
N GLU A 38 5.54 20.93 13.55
CA GLU A 38 6.86 21.52 13.69
C GLU A 38 7.65 20.84 14.83
N GLY A 39 8.89 20.46 14.52
CA GLY A 39 9.78 19.77 15.44
C GLY A 39 9.52 18.27 15.61
N ASP A 40 8.49 17.70 14.98
CA ASP A 40 8.29 16.24 15.00
C ASP A 40 9.38 15.50 14.22
N ASN A 41 9.94 14.45 14.80
CA ASN A 41 10.86 13.55 14.14
C ASN A 41 10.08 12.59 13.25
N PHE A 42 10.24 12.75 11.94
CA PHE A 42 9.59 11.94 10.91
C PHE A 42 10.59 10.96 10.30
N PHE A 43 10.24 9.71 10.26
CA PHE A 43 11.02 8.65 9.63
C PHE A 43 10.14 7.80 8.74
N TRP A 44 10.52 7.69 7.46
CA TRP A 44 9.95 6.70 6.55
C TRP A 44 11.08 5.95 5.87
N TYR A 45 11.15 4.63 6.09
CA TYR A 45 12.16 3.83 5.41
C TYR A 45 11.85 3.75 3.92
N THR A 46 12.80 4.15 3.11
CA THR A 46 12.68 4.18 1.66
C THR A 46 14.05 4.23 1.01
N THR A 47 14.14 3.76 -0.23
CA THR A 47 15.27 4.08 -1.12
C THR A 47 14.96 5.37 -1.89
N THR A 48 15.98 6.01 -2.44
CA THR A 48 15.81 7.22 -3.27
C THR A 48 15.09 6.93 -4.59
N GLY A 49 15.02 5.66 -5.02
CA GLY A 49 14.29 5.21 -6.20
C GLY A 49 12.80 4.94 -5.96
N TRP A 50 12.36 4.86 -4.70
CA TRP A 50 10.95 4.67 -4.39
C TRP A 50 10.27 6.03 -4.14
N MET A 51 9.02 6.20 -4.60
CA MET A 51 8.30 7.46 -4.47
C MET A 51 8.15 7.94 -3.01
N MET A 52 8.19 7.02 -2.03
CA MET A 52 8.13 7.38 -0.62
C MET A 52 9.31 8.23 -0.14
N TRP A 53 10.43 8.29 -0.89
CA TRP A 53 11.47 9.29 -0.67
C TRP A 53 10.94 10.71 -0.80
N ASN A 54 10.22 10.98 -1.88
CA ASN A 54 9.61 12.29 -2.12
C ASN A 54 8.55 12.62 -1.06
N TYR A 55 7.75 11.62 -0.69
CA TYR A 55 6.76 11.75 0.38
C TYR A 55 7.41 12.12 1.71
N ALA A 56 8.50 11.43 2.10
CA ALA A 56 9.22 11.68 3.33
C ALA A 56 9.82 13.08 3.39
N LEU A 57 10.34 13.60 2.27
CA LEU A 57 10.80 14.99 2.15
C LEU A 57 9.69 16.00 2.46
N GLY A 58 8.44 15.64 2.25
CA GLY A 58 7.28 16.46 2.58
C GLY A 58 7.19 16.85 4.07
N ALA A 59 7.80 16.09 4.98
CA ALA A 59 7.86 16.42 6.40
C ALA A 59 8.55 17.76 6.66
N LEU A 60 9.52 18.14 5.82
CA LEU A 60 10.23 19.43 5.91
C LEU A 60 9.31 20.61 5.63
N LEU A 61 8.26 20.43 4.81
CA LEU A 61 7.26 21.49 4.54
C LEU A 61 6.44 21.85 5.77
N CYS A 62 6.35 20.93 6.74
CA CYS A 62 5.62 21.11 7.99
C CYS A 62 6.53 21.58 9.14
N GLY A 63 7.81 21.88 8.88
CA GLY A 63 8.81 22.16 9.94
C GLY A 63 9.21 20.91 10.74
N GLY A 64 8.90 19.72 10.25
CA GLY A 64 9.34 18.46 10.84
C GLY A 64 10.83 18.20 10.60
N VAL A 65 11.40 17.31 11.39
CA VAL A 65 12.79 16.83 11.25
C VAL A 65 12.77 15.50 10.51
N LEU A 66 13.31 15.48 9.31
CA LEU A 66 13.43 14.24 8.55
C LEU A 66 14.61 13.40 9.07
N CYS A 67 14.32 12.23 9.62
CA CYS A 67 15.31 11.25 10.04
C CYS A 67 15.56 10.27 8.88
N ILE A 68 16.84 10.06 8.54
CA ILE A 68 17.25 9.21 7.43
C ILE A 68 18.05 8.03 7.99
N TYR A 69 17.74 6.83 7.50
CA TYR A 69 18.46 5.60 7.82
C TYR A 69 19.18 5.09 6.57
N GLY A 70 20.51 5.05 6.64
CA GLY A 70 21.35 4.51 5.55
C GLY A 70 21.73 3.06 5.85
N GLY A 71 21.19 2.12 5.10
CA GLY A 71 21.50 0.70 5.25
C GLY A 71 20.33 -0.22 4.97
N SER A 72 20.60 -1.54 5.05
CA SER A 72 19.55 -2.56 4.92
C SER A 72 18.59 -2.50 6.11
N PRO A 73 17.27 -2.69 5.89
CA PRO A 73 16.28 -2.71 6.97
C PRO A 73 16.50 -3.86 7.97
N ASN A 74 17.14 -4.93 7.52
CA ASN A 74 17.32 -6.17 8.28
C ASN A 74 18.76 -6.38 8.78
N TYR A 75 19.61 -5.34 8.73
CA TYR A 75 21.00 -5.45 9.23
C TYR A 75 21.24 -4.56 10.44
N PRO A 76 21.86 -5.06 11.51
CA PRO A 76 22.35 -6.44 11.72
C PRO A 76 21.23 -7.45 12.01
N ASP A 77 20.05 -6.98 12.29
CA ASP A 77 18.84 -7.79 12.54
C ASP A 77 17.57 -6.94 12.27
N LEU A 78 16.41 -7.58 12.20
CA LEU A 78 15.11 -6.97 11.92
C LEU A 78 14.71 -5.87 12.95
N GLY A 79 15.26 -5.89 14.16
CA GLY A 79 15.02 -4.88 15.20
C GLY A 79 15.78 -3.58 15.01
N ALA A 80 16.75 -3.50 14.06
CA ALA A 80 17.65 -2.36 13.93
C ALA A 80 16.92 -1.04 13.73
N GLN A 81 15.90 -1.00 12.86
CA GLN A 81 15.13 0.23 12.61
C GLN A 81 14.19 0.59 13.77
N TRP A 82 13.69 -0.39 14.50
CA TRP A 82 12.93 -0.14 15.71
C TRP A 82 13.80 0.50 16.81
N ARG A 83 15.05 0.03 16.96
CA ARG A 83 16.03 0.66 17.87
C ARG A 83 16.36 2.08 17.41
N PHE A 84 16.63 2.28 16.12
CA PHE A 84 16.81 3.62 15.56
C PHE A 84 15.64 4.55 15.87
N ALA A 85 14.42 4.08 15.69
CA ALA A 85 13.20 4.86 15.95
C ALA A 85 13.08 5.22 17.45
N SER A 86 13.43 4.30 18.35
CA SER A 86 13.48 4.56 19.78
C SER A 86 14.56 5.59 20.14
N ASP A 87 15.80 5.40 19.66
CA ASP A 87 16.96 6.24 19.97
C ASP A 87 16.78 7.67 19.46
N LYS A 88 16.16 7.83 18.28
CA LYS A 88 15.86 9.13 17.69
C LYS A 88 14.53 9.72 18.14
N SER A 89 13.86 9.07 19.09
CA SER A 89 12.56 9.56 19.59
C SER A 89 11.58 9.88 18.43
N ILE A 90 11.45 8.97 17.48
CA ILE A 90 10.62 9.17 16.29
C ILE A 90 9.15 9.40 16.71
N ASN A 91 8.52 10.40 16.09
CA ASN A 91 7.10 10.70 16.28
C ASN A 91 6.23 10.00 15.22
N HIS A 92 6.74 9.86 14.02
CA HIS A 92 6.03 9.24 12.89
C HIS A 92 6.95 8.23 12.22
N PHE A 93 6.59 6.95 12.29
CA PHE A 93 7.39 5.86 11.74
C PHE A 93 6.66 5.20 10.57
N GLY A 94 7.22 5.29 9.36
CA GLY A 94 6.66 4.70 8.15
C GLY A 94 7.54 3.63 7.53
N HIS A 95 6.87 2.59 6.98
CA HIS A 95 7.54 1.48 6.27
C HIS A 95 6.59 0.77 5.30
N GLY A 96 7.13 -0.14 4.48
CA GLY A 96 6.32 -1.12 3.75
C GLY A 96 5.60 -2.08 4.71
N ALA A 97 4.41 -2.55 4.34
CA ALA A 97 3.60 -3.45 5.18
C ALA A 97 4.35 -4.75 5.55
N SER A 98 5.15 -5.29 4.62
CA SER A 98 5.96 -6.50 4.83
C SER A 98 6.88 -6.41 6.05
N PHE A 99 7.49 -5.25 6.31
CA PHE A 99 8.35 -5.05 7.47
C PHE A 99 7.58 -5.22 8.80
N PHE A 100 6.36 -4.70 8.87
CA PHE A 100 5.52 -4.85 10.07
C PHE A 100 5.03 -6.30 10.24
N ILE A 101 4.69 -6.98 9.13
CA ILE A 101 4.31 -8.40 9.12
C ILE A 101 5.47 -9.25 9.60
N GLU A 102 6.69 -9.03 9.09
CA GLU A 102 7.88 -9.73 9.54
C GLU A 102 8.21 -9.45 11.01
N SER A 103 8.05 -8.18 11.45
CA SER A 103 8.23 -7.80 12.86
C SER A 103 7.27 -8.57 13.77
N MET A 104 6.04 -8.79 13.32
CA MET A 104 5.03 -9.60 14.01
C MET A 104 5.41 -11.08 14.01
N LYS A 105 5.72 -11.65 12.85
CA LYS A 105 6.12 -13.05 12.69
C LYS A 105 7.32 -13.42 13.59
N ASN A 106 8.29 -12.52 13.69
CA ASN A 106 9.46 -12.69 14.56
C ASN A 106 9.20 -12.27 16.02
N ASN A 107 7.99 -11.83 16.33
CA ASN A 107 7.56 -11.44 17.68
C ASN A 107 8.56 -10.52 18.40
N LEU A 108 9.01 -9.46 17.70
CA LEU A 108 10.02 -8.55 18.21
C LEU A 108 9.61 -7.91 19.54
N ARG A 109 10.38 -8.21 20.61
CA ARG A 109 10.10 -7.75 21.98
C ARG A 109 10.46 -6.30 22.20
N GLU A 110 11.28 -5.73 21.33
CA GLU A 110 11.69 -4.31 21.36
C GLU A 110 10.50 -3.37 21.20
N ILE A 111 9.46 -3.83 20.51
CA ILE A 111 8.29 -3.03 20.22
C ILE A 111 7.35 -3.05 21.43
N ASN A 112 7.42 -2.00 22.21
CA ASN A 112 6.53 -1.79 23.36
C ASN A 112 6.41 -0.30 23.68
N LYS A 113 5.27 0.11 24.29
CA LYS A 113 4.95 1.51 24.58
C LYS A 113 6.01 2.28 25.38
N ASN A 114 6.78 1.60 26.22
CA ASN A 114 7.76 2.26 27.07
C ASN A 114 9.00 2.71 26.27
N LYS A 115 9.33 2.02 25.18
CA LYS A 115 10.42 2.41 24.27
C LYS A 115 10.02 3.49 23.27
N PHE A 116 8.71 3.71 23.07
CA PHE A 116 8.18 4.65 22.09
C PHE A 116 7.23 5.68 22.69
N PRO A 117 7.65 6.44 23.73
CA PRO A 117 6.74 7.36 24.44
C PRO A 117 6.30 8.56 23.58
N LYS A 118 7.03 8.87 22.51
CA LYS A 118 6.75 9.98 21.59
C LYS A 118 6.13 9.55 20.27
N LEU A 119 5.98 8.24 20.02
CA LEU A 119 5.44 7.75 18.76
C LEU A 119 3.95 8.04 18.63
N LYS A 120 3.59 8.87 17.67
CA LYS A 120 2.22 9.30 17.39
C LYS A 120 1.55 8.42 16.34
N SER A 121 2.29 8.05 15.29
CA SER A 121 1.74 7.21 14.22
C SER A 121 2.75 6.22 13.64
N ILE A 122 2.21 5.10 13.18
CA ILE A 122 2.86 4.16 12.26
C ILE A 122 2.18 4.30 10.91
N GLY A 123 2.97 4.53 9.85
CA GLY A 123 2.52 4.58 8.47
C GLY A 123 2.88 3.30 7.72
N SER A 124 1.91 2.68 7.04
CA SER A 124 2.11 1.48 6.23
C SER A 124 1.66 1.69 4.79
N THR A 125 2.45 1.22 3.83
CA THR A 125 2.10 1.27 2.39
C THR A 125 2.80 0.16 1.61
N GLY A 126 2.59 0.12 0.29
CA GLY A 126 3.19 -0.84 -0.64
C GLY A 126 2.38 -2.12 -0.82
N SER A 127 1.73 -2.58 0.23
CA SER A 127 0.73 -3.66 0.21
C SER A 127 -0.27 -3.46 1.36
N PRO A 128 -1.42 -4.14 1.35
CA PRO A 128 -2.35 -4.10 2.47
C PRO A 128 -1.69 -4.60 3.76
N LEU A 129 -1.91 -3.90 4.87
CA LEU A 129 -1.51 -4.37 6.18
C LEU A 129 -2.58 -5.32 6.73
N SER A 130 -2.20 -6.55 7.10
CA SER A 130 -3.15 -7.54 7.59
C SER A 130 -3.83 -7.13 8.90
N GLU A 131 -5.05 -7.57 9.12
CA GLU A 131 -5.80 -7.28 10.35
C GLU A 131 -5.04 -7.76 11.60
N GLU A 132 -4.40 -8.92 11.52
CA GLU A 132 -3.58 -9.47 12.61
C GLU A 132 -2.41 -8.56 12.96
N THR A 133 -1.73 -8.00 11.95
CA THR A 133 -0.62 -7.08 12.17
C THR A 133 -1.12 -5.76 12.79
N PHE A 134 -2.29 -5.27 12.40
CA PHE A 134 -2.95 -4.14 13.08
C PHE A 134 -3.15 -4.41 14.56
N TYR A 135 -3.78 -5.53 14.90
CA TYR A 135 -4.05 -5.89 16.31
C TYR A 135 -2.76 -6.11 17.09
N TRP A 136 -1.76 -6.72 16.47
CA TRP A 136 -0.46 -6.94 17.10
C TRP A 136 0.26 -5.63 17.41
N LEU A 137 0.31 -4.68 16.46
CA LEU A 137 0.87 -3.34 16.66
C LEU A 137 0.08 -2.57 17.72
N GLN A 138 -1.25 -2.55 17.63
CA GLN A 138 -2.12 -1.82 18.56
C GLN A 138 -1.95 -2.32 20.00
N LYS A 139 -1.81 -3.64 20.19
CA LYS A 139 -1.56 -4.23 21.52
C LYS A 139 -0.24 -3.77 22.12
N ARG A 140 0.78 -3.56 21.30
CA ARG A 140 2.14 -3.16 21.73
C ARG A 140 2.29 -1.66 21.88
N LEU A 141 1.60 -0.91 21.05
CA LEU A 141 1.66 0.54 20.91
C LEU A 141 0.25 1.15 21.01
N PRO A 142 -0.42 1.04 22.16
CA PRO A 142 -1.85 1.36 22.29
C PRO A 142 -2.21 2.82 22.05
N ASN A 143 -1.21 3.73 22.17
CA ASN A 143 -1.41 5.17 21.99
C ASN A 143 -0.95 5.67 20.60
N THR A 144 -0.62 4.75 19.69
CA THR A 144 -0.08 5.07 18.37
C THR A 144 -1.16 4.80 17.32
N GLN A 145 -1.43 5.78 16.48
CA GLN A 145 -2.34 5.61 15.35
C GLN A 145 -1.66 4.78 14.24
N ILE A 146 -2.34 3.75 13.75
CA ILE A 146 -1.84 2.95 12.63
C ILE A 146 -2.52 3.47 11.36
N ILE A 147 -1.73 3.99 10.43
CA ILE A 147 -2.21 4.63 9.20
C ILE A 147 -1.77 3.77 8.02
N SER A 148 -2.72 3.24 7.26
CA SER A 148 -2.43 2.67 5.95
C SER A 148 -2.63 3.71 4.85
N LEU A 149 -1.74 3.70 3.85
CA LEU A 149 -1.78 4.60 2.70
C LEU A 149 -1.91 3.79 1.42
N SER A 150 -2.80 4.20 0.53
CA SER A 150 -2.89 3.70 -0.84
C SER A 150 -2.80 4.84 -1.83
N GLY A 151 -1.88 4.69 -2.77
CA GLY A 151 -1.56 5.63 -3.83
C GLY A 151 -0.49 5.05 -4.72
N GLY A 152 0.36 5.89 -5.28
CA GLY A 152 1.43 5.38 -6.13
C GLY A 152 2.34 6.47 -6.67
N THR A 153 3.32 6.05 -7.45
CA THR A 153 4.22 6.93 -8.19
C THR A 153 3.43 7.86 -9.11
N ASP A 154 2.28 7.38 -9.60
CA ASP A 154 1.39 8.10 -10.51
C ASP A 154 0.84 9.41 -9.93
N VAL A 155 0.65 9.48 -8.63
CA VAL A 155 0.23 10.70 -7.92
C VAL A 155 1.30 11.23 -6.97
N CYS A 156 2.45 10.56 -6.90
CA CYS A 156 3.56 10.87 -5.97
C CYS A 156 3.09 11.06 -4.52
N SER A 157 2.04 10.38 -4.13
CA SER A 157 1.36 10.47 -2.84
C SER A 157 0.37 9.33 -2.68
N ALA A 158 -0.69 9.58 -1.91
CA ALA A 158 -1.81 8.69 -1.72
C ALA A 158 -3.14 9.42 -1.95
N PHE A 159 -4.15 8.69 -2.36
CA PHE A 159 -5.53 9.16 -2.44
C PHE A 159 -6.41 8.58 -1.34
N LEU A 160 -5.95 7.52 -0.68
CA LEU A 160 -6.56 6.96 0.53
C LEU A 160 -5.51 6.96 1.65
N GLY A 161 -5.93 7.33 2.85
CA GLY A 161 -4.98 7.46 3.96
C GLY A 161 -5.63 7.61 5.32
N GLY A 162 -4.83 8.12 6.25
CA GLY A 162 -5.24 8.35 7.63
C GLY A 162 -5.95 9.68 7.84
N ASN A 163 -6.62 9.75 8.99
CA ASN A 163 -7.17 10.99 9.53
C ASN A 163 -7.10 10.92 11.06
N PRO A 164 -6.46 11.90 11.74
CA PRO A 164 -6.31 11.87 13.19
C PRO A 164 -7.61 11.96 13.97
N HIS A 165 -8.70 12.37 13.31
CA HIS A 165 -10.02 12.55 13.93
C HIS A 165 -10.99 11.39 13.66
N LEU A 166 -10.60 10.40 12.86
CA LEU A 166 -11.44 9.25 12.54
C LEU A 166 -10.92 7.98 13.25
N PRO A 167 -11.82 7.05 13.58
CA PRO A 167 -11.41 5.75 14.11
C PRO A 167 -10.63 4.95 13.06
N VAL A 168 -9.73 4.10 13.54
CA VAL A 168 -9.00 3.13 12.71
C VAL A 168 -9.68 1.77 12.84
N TYR A 169 -10.07 1.18 11.72
CA TYR A 169 -10.54 -0.20 11.66
C TYR A 169 -9.46 -1.08 11.04
N ALA A 170 -9.14 -2.18 11.71
CA ALA A 170 -8.11 -3.11 11.23
C ALA A 170 -8.44 -3.61 9.81
N GLY A 171 -7.43 -3.62 8.93
CA GLY A 171 -7.59 -4.01 7.53
C GLY A 171 -8.24 -2.97 6.59
N TYR A 172 -8.59 -1.79 7.10
CA TYR A 172 -9.18 -0.71 6.30
C TYR A 172 -8.29 0.54 6.28
N LEU A 173 -8.32 1.26 5.16
CA LEU A 173 -7.87 2.64 5.08
C LEU A 173 -9.00 3.55 5.57
N GLN A 174 -8.65 4.54 6.39
CA GLN A 174 -9.66 5.32 7.13
C GLN A 174 -10.57 6.16 6.22
N CYS A 175 -10.00 6.83 5.22
CA CYS A 175 -10.75 7.76 4.38
C CYS A 175 -10.05 8.10 3.08
N GLU A 176 -10.80 8.75 2.20
CA GLU A 176 -10.26 9.52 1.09
C GLU A 176 -9.44 10.69 1.63
N MET A 177 -8.28 10.93 1.03
CA MET A 177 -7.49 12.11 1.38
C MET A 177 -8.13 13.37 0.77
N LEU A 178 -7.95 14.50 1.42
CA LEU A 178 -8.50 15.79 0.97
C LEU A 178 -8.12 16.06 -0.48
N GLY A 179 -9.11 16.43 -1.29
CA GLY A 179 -8.94 16.68 -2.72
C GLY A 179 -8.96 15.43 -3.61
N ALA A 180 -9.00 14.22 -3.04
CA ALA A 180 -9.22 13.00 -3.79
C ALA A 180 -10.72 12.66 -3.79
N SER A 181 -11.30 12.48 -4.98
CA SER A 181 -12.69 12.06 -5.15
C SER A 181 -12.71 10.59 -5.58
N VAL A 182 -12.51 9.68 -4.61
CA VAL A 182 -12.41 8.25 -4.87
C VAL A 182 -13.79 7.60 -4.85
N GLU A 183 -14.09 6.84 -5.89
CA GLU A 183 -15.29 6.03 -5.97
C GLU A 183 -14.96 4.58 -6.28
N CYS A 184 -15.88 3.69 -5.93
CA CYS A 184 -15.85 2.27 -6.26
C CYS A 184 -16.86 2.04 -7.38
N TRP A 185 -16.39 1.61 -8.56
CA TRP A 185 -17.26 1.42 -9.72
C TRP A 185 -17.28 -0.04 -10.18
N ASN A 186 -18.48 -0.50 -10.55
CA ASN A 186 -18.63 -1.79 -11.22
C ASN A 186 -18.17 -1.72 -12.69
N GLU A 187 -18.23 -2.84 -13.39
CA GLU A 187 -17.81 -2.92 -14.81
C GLU A 187 -18.65 -2.06 -15.76
N LYS A 188 -19.85 -1.68 -15.36
CA LYS A 188 -20.74 -0.82 -16.15
C LYS A 188 -20.45 0.67 -15.93
N GLY A 189 -19.50 1.02 -15.05
CA GLY A 189 -19.21 2.39 -14.68
C GLY A 189 -20.20 2.99 -13.69
N GLU A 190 -20.92 2.15 -12.94
CA GLU A 190 -21.86 2.57 -11.91
C GLU A 190 -21.21 2.49 -10.54
N LYS A 191 -21.46 3.51 -9.71
CA LYS A 191 -20.96 3.56 -8.32
C LYS A 191 -21.62 2.49 -7.47
N VAL A 192 -20.80 1.72 -6.74
CA VAL A 192 -21.24 0.68 -5.82
C VAL A 192 -20.73 0.90 -4.40
N HIS A 193 -21.47 0.36 -3.42
CA HIS A 193 -21.13 0.43 -2.00
C HIS A 193 -21.19 -0.97 -1.39
N ASN A 194 -20.26 -1.29 -0.51
CA ASN A 194 -20.13 -2.61 0.13
C ASN A 194 -19.94 -3.79 -0.85
N GLU A 195 -19.67 -3.48 -2.10
CA GLU A 195 -19.34 -4.44 -3.16
C GLU A 195 -17.93 -4.18 -3.67
N THR A 196 -17.32 -5.20 -4.29
CA THR A 196 -16.04 -5.06 -4.95
C THR A 196 -16.19 -4.32 -6.26
N GLY A 197 -15.36 -3.32 -6.49
CA GLY A 197 -15.30 -2.58 -7.74
C GLY A 197 -13.94 -1.95 -7.99
N GLU A 198 -13.80 -1.32 -9.14
CA GLU A 198 -12.61 -0.60 -9.55
C GLU A 198 -12.46 0.70 -8.78
N LEU A 199 -11.24 0.99 -8.31
CA LEU A 199 -10.89 2.30 -7.78
C LEU A 199 -10.81 3.31 -8.91
N VAL A 200 -11.70 4.29 -8.87
CA VAL A 200 -11.68 5.42 -9.80
C VAL A 200 -11.55 6.74 -9.06
N ILE A 201 -10.94 7.72 -9.71
CA ILE A 201 -10.85 9.10 -9.21
C ILE A 201 -11.62 9.98 -10.18
N THR A 202 -12.76 10.50 -9.71
CA THR A 202 -13.75 11.19 -10.54
C THR A 202 -13.51 12.69 -10.71
N LYS A 203 -12.52 13.23 -9.96
CA LYS A 203 -12.11 14.65 -10.08
C LYS A 203 -10.60 14.76 -10.11
N PRO A 204 -10.03 15.71 -10.87
CA PRO A 204 -8.59 15.89 -10.93
C PRO A 204 -8.01 16.30 -9.59
N MET A 205 -6.83 15.75 -9.28
CA MET A 205 -6.04 16.10 -8.10
C MET A 205 -4.85 16.98 -8.54
N PRO A 206 -4.38 17.91 -7.69
CA PRO A 206 -3.24 18.78 -8.00
C PRO A 206 -1.94 18.05 -8.32
N CYS A 207 -1.77 16.84 -7.76
CA CYS A 207 -0.60 15.99 -7.92
C CYS A 207 -0.67 15.02 -9.09
N MET A 208 -1.78 14.95 -9.82
CA MET A 208 -1.87 14.14 -11.04
C MET A 208 -0.79 14.52 -12.04
N PRO A 209 -0.28 13.56 -12.84
CA PRO A 209 0.74 13.83 -13.83
C PRO A 209 0.26 14.87 -14.86
N ILE A 210 1.17 15.70 -15.33
CA ILE A 210 0.90 16.64 -16.40
C ILE A 210 0.98 15.92 -17.75
N PHE A 211 1.99 15.04 -17.90
CA PHE A 211 2.24 14.20 -19.07
C PHE A 211 3.29 13.15 -18.74
N PHE A 212 3.52 12.20 -19.63
CA PHE A 212 4.70 11.32 -19.57
C PHE A 212 5.79 11.86 -20.50
N TRP A 213 7.01 11.97 -19.97
CA TRP A 213 8.14 12.42 -20.77
C TRP A 213 8.40 11.47 -21.95
N GLY A 214 8.44 12.01 -23.16
CA GLY A 214 8.57 11.21 -24.39
C GLY A 214 7.23 10.79 -25.03
N ASP A 215 6.09 10.95 -24.35
CA ASP A 215 4.75 10.68 -24.90
C ASP A 215 4.16 11.92 -25.57
N SER A 216 4.70 12.27 -26.76
CA SER A 216 4.36 13.53 -27.46
C SER A 216 2.89 13.66 -27.85
N GLN A 217 2.15 12.56 -27.93
CA GLN A 217 0.71 12.55 -28.26
C GLN A 217 -0.18 12.25 -27.06
N ASN A 218 0.37 12.13 -25.85
CA ASN A 218 -0.30 11.70 -24.63
C ASN A 218 -1.03 10.34 -24.76
N LYS A 219 -0.63 9.51 -25.72
CA LYS A 219 -1.31 8.24 -26.00
C LYS A 219 -1.10 7.23 -24.85
N VAL A 220 0.14 7.12 -24.38
CA VAL A 220 0.48 6.21 -23.27
C VAL A 220 -0.19 6.69 -21.99
N TYR A 221 -0.20 8.00 -21.75
CA TYR A 221 -0.89 8.63 -20.62
C TYR A 221 -2.40 8.33 -20.63
N MET A 222 -3.08 8.58 -21.74
CA MET A 222 -4.52 8.35 -21.88
C MET A 222 -4.87 6.87 -21.72
N ASN A 223 -4.12 5.98 -22.35
CA ASN A 223 -4.35 4.53 -22.21
C ASN A 223 -4.11 4.04 -20.79
N SER A 224 -3.14 4.62 -20.06
CA SER A 224 -2.82 4.18 -18.69
C SER A 224 -3.94 4.44 -17.70
N TYR A 225 -4.71 5.51 -17.88
CA TYR A 225 -5.64 5.97 -16.85
C TYR A 225 -7.08 6.13 -17.30
N PHE A 226 -7.35 6.28 -18.61
CA PHE A 226 -8.66 6.66 -19.14
C PHE A 226 -9.22 5.68 -20.19
N GLU A 227 -8.54 4.54 -20.41
CA GLU A 227 -9.00 3.55 -21.39
C GLU A 227 -10.25 2.81 -20.92
N LYS A 228 -10.30 2.42 -19.64
CA LYS A 228 -11.39 1.61 -19.08
C LYS A 228 -12.69 2.42 -18.94
N PHE A 229 -12.60 3.61 -18.39
CA PHE A 229 -13.71 4.52 -18.23
C PHE A 229 -13.36 5.88 -18.83
N LYS A 230 -14.12 6.31 -19.83
CA LYS A 230 -13.86 7.53 -20.53
C LYS A 230 -13.88 8.75 -19.58
N ASP A 231 -12.82 9.56 -19.63
CA ASP A 231 -12.65 10.80 -18.83
C ASP A 231 -12.62 10.58 -17.31
N VAL A 232 -12.47 9.34 -16.85
CA VAL A 232 -12.37 9.00 -15.43
C VAL A 232 -11.09 8.22 -15.16
N TRP A 233 -10.28 8.72 -14.22
CA TRP A 233 -9.04 8.09 -13.84
C TRP A 233 -9.28 6.72 -13.21
N THR A 234 -8.78 5.68 -13.84
CA THR A 234 -8.80 4.31 -13.34
C THR A 234 -7.41 3.97 -12.80
N HIS A 235 -7.33 3.63 -11.51
CA HIS A 235 -6.02 3.40 -10.89
C HIS A 235 -5.50 1.97 -11.07
N GLY A 236 -6.38 1.03 -11.28
CA GLY A 236 -6.03 -0.38 -11.43
C GLY A 236 -5.98 -1.14 -10.10
N ASP A 237 -6.80 -0.75 -9.14
CA ASP A 237 -6.99 -1.45 -7.86
C ASP A 237 -8.44 -1.87 -7.67
N TRP A 238 -8.65 -3.11 -7.18
CA TRP A 238 -9.93 -3.52 -6.63
C TRP A 238 -10.10 -2.99 -5.22
N ILE A 239 -11.24 -2.36 -4.97
CA ILE A 239 -11.61 -1.86 -3.64
C ILE A 239 -13.01 -2.31 -3.23
N GLN A 240 -13.23 -2.28 -1.92
CA GLN A 240 -14.56 -2.31 -1.33
C GLN A 240 -14.70 -1.09 -0.42
N LYS A 241 -15.69 -0.24 -0.69
CA LYS A 241 -15.95 0.98 0.08
C LYS A 241 -17.08 0.73 1.06
N SER A 242 -16.76 0.72 2.36
CA SER A 242 -17.72 0.62 3.45
C SER A 242 -18.18 2.02 3.88
N GLU A 243 -19.44 2.16 4.21
CA GLU A 243 -19.98 3.42 4.73
C GLU A 243 -19.48 3.76 6.14
N ILE A 244 -19.07 2.76 6.91
CA ILE A 244 -18.70 2.92 8.32
C ILE A 244 -17.20 2.76 8.55
N LYS A 245 -16.59 1.74 7.93
CA LYS A 245 -15.21 1.32 8.27
C LYS A 245 -14.13 2.00 7.42
N GLY A 246 -14.49 2.58 6.28
CA GLY A 246 -13.54 3.12 5.30
C GLY A 246 -13.41 2.24 4.08
N ILE A 247 -12.19 2.12 3.52
CA ILE A 247 -11.95 1.47 2.23
C ILE A 247 -10.99 0.30 2.41
N LYS A 248 -11.35 -0.87 1.88
CA LYS A 248 -10.48 -2.05 1.82
C LYS A 248 -9.90 -2.17 0.42
N ILE A 249 -8.57 -2.32 0.31
CA ILE A 249 -7.90 -2.66 -0.94
C ILE A 249 -7.86 -4.18 -1.05
N LEU A 250 -8.32 -4.69 -2.18
CA LEU A 250 -8.42 -6.13 -2.45
C LEU A 250 -7.33 -6.62 -3.42
N GLY A 251 -6.54 -5.71 -3.97
CA GLY A 251 -5.43 -5.99 -4.87
C GLY A 251 -5.48 -5.23 -6.17
N ARG A 252 -4.55 -5.55 -7.07
CA ARG A 252 -4.49 -4.94 -8.40
C ARG A 252 -5.57 -5.51 -9.32
N SER A 253 -6.28 -4.64 -10.02
CA SER A 253 -7.28 -5.05 -11.03
C SER A 253 -6.62 -5.44 -12.36
N ASP A 254 -5.44 -4.89 -12.64
CA ASP A 254 -4.65 -5.18 -13.83
C ASP A 254 -3.83 -6.50 -13.73
N SER A 255 -3.69 -7.05 -12.52
CA SER A 255 -3.03 -8.34 -12.24
C SER A 255 -3.99 -9.38 -11.64
N THR A 256 -5.29 -9.19 -11.85
CA THR A 256 -6.32 -10.10 -11.34
C THR A 256 -6.32 -11.42 -12.12
N LEU A 257 -6.33 -12.51 -11.38
CA LEU A 257 -6.50 -13.85 -11.92
C LEU A 257 -7.98 -14.08 -12.28
N ASN A 258 -8.25 -14.46 -13.51
CA ASN A 258 -9.62 -14.77 -13.95
C ASN A 258 -9.74 -16.27 -14.22
N ARG A 259 -10.38 -17.00 -13.30
CA ARG A 259 -10.62 -18.44 -13.45
C ARG A 259 -12.10 -18.77 -13.51
N LYS A 260 -12.53 -19.34 -14.65
CA LYS A 260 -13.92 -19.79 -14.85
C LYS A 260 -14.98 -18.73 -14.46
N GLY A 261 -14.67 -17.44 -14.66
CA GLY A 261 -15.55 -16.33 -14.30
C GLY A 261 -15.42 -15.83 -12.85
N VAL A 262 -14.60 -16.47 -12.02
CA VAL A 262 -14.26 -15.98 -10.69
C VAL A 262 -12.97 -15.15 -10.77
N ARG A 263 -13.03 -13.92 -10.30
CA ARG A 263 -11.88 -13.02 -10.20
C ARG A 263 -11.27 -13.10 -8.81
N ILE A 264 -10.00 -13.42 -8.76
CA ILE A 264 -9.25 -13.55 -7.52
C ILE A 264 -8.13 -12.53 -7.53
N GLY A 265 -8.11 -11.64 -6.56
CA GLY A 265 -6.99 -10.73 -6.33
C GLY A 265 -5.79 -11.51 -5.80
N THR A 266 -4.62 -11.33 -6.43
CA THR A 266 -3.37 -11.96 -5.93
C THR A 266 -3.08 -11.59 -4.48
N SER A 267 -3.51 -10.41 -4.03
CA SER A 267 -3.34 -9.96 -2.64
C SER A 267 -4.11 -10.80 -1.62
N GLU A 268 -5.24 -11.41 -1.99
CA GLU A 268 -5.98 -12.30 -1.09
C GLU A 268 -5.18 -13.57 -0.83
N ILE A 269 -4.55 -14.11 -1.87
CA ILE A 269 -3.70 -15.29 -1.76
C ILE A 269 -2.45 -14.95 -0.94
N TYR A 270 -1.78 -13.82 -1.22
CA TYR A 270 -0.63 -13.38 -0.42
C TYR A 270 -0.99 -13.16 1.05
N SER A 271 -2.15 -12.57 1.34
CA SER A 271 -2.61 -12.37 2.72
C SER A 271 -2.85 -13.67 3.48
N ALA A 272 -3.32 -14.74 2.80
CA ALA A 272 -3.43 -16.06 3.42
C ALA A 272 -2.07 -16.69 3.68
N LEU A 273 -1.14 -16.57 2.73
CA LEU A 273 0.23 -17.10 2.89
C LEU A 273 1.00 -16.35 3.97
N ASP A 274 0.73 -15.05 4.17
CA ASP A 274 1.35 -14.25 5.23
C ASP A 274 1.01 -14.73 6.65
N GLN A 275 -0.09 -15.45 6.82
CA GLN A 275 -0.45 -16.08 8.10
C GLN A 275 0.40 -17.32 8.43
N LEU A 276 1.08 -17.90 7.44
CA LEU A 276 1.93 -19.07 7.62
C LEU A 276 3.36 -18.63 7.98
N PHE A 277 3.77 -18.90 9.21
CA PHE A 277 5.09 -18.51 9.74
C PHE A 277 6.26 -19.21 9.05
N GLU A 278 5.99 -20.36 8.44
CA GLU A 278 6.96 -21.16 7.71
C GLU A 278 7.30 -20.58 6.34
N ILE A 279 6.42 -19.76 5.75
CA ILE A 279 6.63 -19.12 4.45
C ILE A 279 7.33 -17.78 4.66
N THR A 280 8.50 -17.64 4.04
CA THR A 280 9.31 -16.41 4.10
C THR A 280 9.14 -15.55 2.88
N ASP A 281 8.81 -16.14 1.72
CA ASP A 281 8.54 -15.41 0.48
C ASP A 281 7.65 -16.26 -0.43
N SER A 282 6.90 -15.61 -1.34
CA SER A 282 6.04 -16.31 -2.29
C SER A 282 5.82 -15.50 -3.57
N ILE A 283 5.60 -16.20 -4.66
CA ILE A 283 5.22 -15.60 -5.93
C ILE A 283 4.14 -16.43 -6.63
N ILE A 284 3.12 -15.73 -7.14
CA ILE A 284 2.03 -16.33 -7.89
C ILE A 284 2.14 -15.93 -9.35
N LEU A 285 2.07 -16.90 -10.23
CA LEU A 285 2.08 -16.71 -11.67
C LEU A 285 0.86 -17.39 -12.28
N ASP A 286 0.14 -16.66 -13.13
CA ASP A 286 -0.91 -17.21 -13.98
C ASP A 286 -0.35 -17.35 -15.41
N LEU A 287 -0.08 -18.56 -15.83
CA LEU A 287 0.53 -18.84 -17.13
C LEU A 287 -0.53 -19.39 -18.09
N PRO A 288 -0.59 -18.86 -19.34
CA PRO A 288 -1.52 -19.35 -20.33
C PRO A 288 -1.27 -20.84 -20.66
N ASN A 289 -2.31 -21.64 -20.60
CA ASN A 289 -2.29 -23.05 -20.95
C ASN A 289 -3.20 -23.31 -22.16
N LYS A 290 -2.70 -24.00 -23.17
CA LYS A 290 -3.43 -24.31 -24.41
C LYS A 290 -4.69 -25.15 -24.17
N LYS A 291 -4.81 -25.88 -23.07
CA LYS A 291 -5.95 -26.76 -22.76
C LYS A 291 -6.98 -26.16 -21.81
N GLU A 292 -6.60 -25.26 -20.90
CA GLU A 292 -7.46 -24.78 -19.81
C GLU A 292 -7.51 -23.25 -19.67
N HIS A 293 -7.10 -22.50 -20.69
CA HIS A 293 -7.00 -21.04 -20.71
C HIS A 293 -5.93 -20.43 -19.79
N SER A 294 -5.68 -20.96 -18.57
CA SER A 294 -4.58 -20.57 -17.71
C SER A 294 -4.29 -21.62 -16.63
N GLN A 295 -3.06 -21.61 -16.11
CA GLN A 295 -2.65 -22.44 -14.97
C GLN A 295 -1.94 -21.59 -13.95
N LEU A 296 -2.42 -21.65 -12.70
CA LEU A 296 -1.88 -20.91 -11.58
C LEU A 296 -0.73 -21.70 -10.95
N PHE A 297 0.42 -21.02 -10.80
CA PHE A 297 1.58 -21.55 -10.10
C PHE A 297 1.84 -20.70 -8.87
N LEU A 298 1.94 -21.34 -7.73
CA LEU A 298 2.38 -20.74 -6.49
C LEU A 298 3.77 -21.28 -6.15
N PHE A 299 4.75 -20.38 -6.10
CA PHE A 299 6.09 -20.69 -5.62
C PHE A 299 6.25 -20.11 -4.22
N VAL A 300 6.77 -20.90 -3.30
CA VAL A 300 7.00 -20.48 -1.91
C VAL A 300 8.43 -20.75 -1.50
N VAL A 301 9.00 -19.84 -0.71
CA VAL A 301 10.26 -20.05 0.01
C VAL A 301 9.93 -20.33 1.46
N THR A 302 10.45 -21.42 1.98
CA THR A 302 10.16 -21.87 3.34
C THR A 302 11.43 -21.93 4.17
N ASN A 303 11.30 -21.65 5.47
CA ASN A 303 12.41 -21.75 6.43
C ASN A 303 12.57 -23.15 7.04
N LYS A 304 11.63 -24.08 6.78
CA LYS A 304 11.60 -25.49 7.20
C LYS A 304 10.98 -26.34 6.09
N ASN A 305 11.15 -27.67 6.20
CA ASN A 305 10.36 -28.57 5.37
C ASN A 305 8.88 -28.38 5.69
N LEU A 306 8.13 -27.93 4.72
CA LEU A 306 6.71 -27.63 4.85
C LEU A 306 5.90 -28.86 4.45
N ASP A 307 4.89 -29.17 5.26
CA ASP A 307 3.84 -30.08 4.84
C ASP A 307 2.86 -29.31 3.95
N PHE A 308 2.67 -29.77 2.71
CA PHE A 308 1.81 -29.11 1.73
C PHE A 308 0.35 -28.98 2.20
N GLU A 309 -0.13 -29.88 3.07
CA GLU A 309 -1.47 -29.77 3.67
C GLU A 309 -1.65 -28.50 4.51
N LEU A 310 -0.56 -27.92 5.04
CA LEU A 310 -0.60 -26.66 5.78
C LEU A 310 -0.82 -25.44 4.87
N ILE A 311 -0.47 -25.53 3.59
CA ILE A 311 -0.71 -24.48 2.61
C ILE A 311 -2.12 -24.61 2.03
N ASP A 312 -2.56 -25.82 1.76
CA ASP A 312 -3.85 -26.09 1.13
C ASP A 312 -5.02 -25.58 1.98
N LYS A 313 -4.97 -25.76 3.30
CA LYS A 313 -6.06 -25.38 4.20
C LYS A 313 -6.34 -23.86 4.20
N PRO A 314 -5.37 -22.95 4.42
CA PRO A 314 -5.60 -21.50 4.33
C PRO A 314 -6.04 -21.03 2.95
N LEU A 315 -5.56 -21.68 1.87
CA LEU A 315 -6.00 -21.37 0.52
C LEU A 315 -7.42 -21.85 0.25
N MET A 316 -7.82 -22.98 0.81
CA MET A 316 -9.20 -23.49 0.76
C MET A 316 -10.17 -22.61 1.56
N ASP A 317 -9.76 -22.12 2.73
CA ASP A 317 -10.57 -21.25 3.60
C ASP A 317 -10.83 -19.87 2.98
N LEU A 318 -10.04 -19.44 2.00
CA LEU A 318 -10.28 -18.22 1.22
C LEU A 318 -11.48 -18.30 0.27
N SER A 319 -12.34 -19.29 0.38
CA SER A 319 -13.44 -19.54 -0.59
C SER A 319 -12.93 -19.79 -2.02
N LEU A 320 -11.64 -20.08 -2.17
CA LEU A 320 -11.04 -20.55 -3.41
C LEU A 320 -11.45 -22.00 -3.72
N ILE A 321 -12.39 -22.54 -2.94
CA ILE A 321 -13.05 -23.84 -3.06
C ILE A 321 -13.58 -24.11 -4.49
N HIS A 322 -13.71 -23.07 -5.30
CA HIS A 322 -14.14 -23.20 -6.69
C HIS A 322 -13.00 -23.29 -7.70
N ILE A 323 -11.74 -23.45 -7.25
CA ILE A 323 -10.57 -23.54 -8.13
C ILE A 323 -10.12 -25.00 -8.37
N SER A 324 -10.86 -25.97 -7.92
CA SER A 324 -10.62 -27.40 -8.21
C SER A 324 -11.07 -27.78 -9.63
#